data_415e0e3ce6caebbdd50ead8defc0dde3
#
_entry.id   415e0e3ce6caebbdd50ead8defc0dde3
#
_cell.length_a   1.000
_cell.length_b   1.000
_cell.length_c   1.000
_cell.angle_alpha   90.00
_cell.angle_beta   90.00
_cell.angle_gamma   90.00
#
_symmetry.space_group_name_H-M   'P 1'
#
loop_
_entity.id
_entity.type
_entity.pdbx_description
1 polymer ?
#
loop_
_entity_poly.entity_id
_entity_poly.type
_entity_poly.pdbx_seq_one_letter_code
_entity_poly.pdbx_strand_id
1 'polypeptide(L)'
;MLAFLLVLAMAQDTTIVIHPDSSGATIQALELPRVVTDEVISFYNAPTTTRLVGRTRLPRGNEWRGDVAVRNGPALIGGRVGGTLVVINGDVLLEPGAEITGSLIVVGGTVDGIAEARIGGELRQYREPLLYRLRGEGDEIAYAPNLRRRALWNPGARVSWGTADTRSTLTIATGGTFNRVEGLPIVFGPLFDWKVQDNLRIRLDALGVFRSAGDLSDKRSDLGYMVRTELRSGEIRPFGVGFRAYDVVTPVEDWGLRNAEVGWSAFVFARDYRDYYLNKGWAARVFAHPERQIAVAVEVRRDWQASVAARDPWTLFRNSDAWRPNPPIDEGHYTTLSANGTIDTRNDEADPTTGWLVRATLEHSSSKDVTPQTGVPAAVRGTIPTDGSYAFDRLFIDVRRYARVSPSGRVNLRLLAGGWIGGDPMSLQRRLSLGGPDPLTGYAFRASGCNRDIADPAFAGSLVAACDRVIALQAEYRGHLKLNWSYTPFGTGREEGDEEGGGTLLRLEGPDLVVFGDAGQAWLVGNGPGRLPSDRLPTLGSWLADLGLGVDWGGFGFYVAKAVTTGERLRFTVRLDHRF
;
A
#
# COMPACT_ATOMS: atom_id res chain seq x y z
N MET A 1 -22.14 20.42 1.62
CA MET A 1 -20.75 20.45 2.11
C MET A 1 -20.38 19.19 2.90
N LEU A 2 -21.16 18.79 3.92
CA LEU A 2 -20.89 17.58 4.72
C LEU A 2 -20.84 16.29 3.90
N ALA A 3 -21.82 16.05 3.01
CA ALA A 3 -21.84 14.88 2.12
C ALA A 3 -20.66 14.86 1.13
N PHE A 4 -20.20 16.03 0.67
CA PHE A 4 -19.06 16.17 -0.20
C PHE A 4 -17.74 15.85 0.54
N LEU A 5 -17.61 16.29 1.81
CA LEU A 5 -16.47 15.96 2.67
C LEU A 5 -16.46 14.48 3.08
N LEU A 6 -17.63 13.87 3.31
CA LEU A 6 -17.74 12.43 3.58
C LEU A 6 -17.33 11.58 2.38
N VAL A 7 -17.76 11.97 1.18
CA VAL A 7 -17.35 11.33 -0.08
C VAL A 7 -15.85 11.50 -0.32
N LEU A 8 -15.29 12.68 -0.01
CA LEU A 8 -13.85 12.96 -0.10
C LEU A 8 -13.03 12.13 0.90
N ALA A 9 -13.53 11.91 2.11
CA ALA A 9 -12.83 11.11 3.12
C ALA A 9 -12.82 9.59 2.78
N MET A 10 -13.84 9.09 2.07
CA MET A 10 -13.96 7.68 1.68
C MET A 10 -13.00 7.21 0.59
N ALA A 11 -12.38 8.11 -0.15
CA ALA A 11 -11.66 7.78 -1.38
C ALA A 11 -10.14 7.90 -1.27
N GLN A 12 -9.59 7.65 -0.13
CA GLN A 12 -8.17 7.91 0.13
C GLN A 12 -7.18 6.95 -0.55
N ASP A 13 -7.60 5.79 -1.04
CA ASP A 13 -6.71 4.82 -1.69
C ASP A 13 -6.31 5.19 -3.14
N THR A 14 -7.06 6.08 -3.77
CA THR A 14 -6.74 6.60 -5.11
C THR A 14 -6.18 8.02 -5.10
N THR A 15 -5.77 8.49 -3.94
CA THR A 15 -5.21 9.82 -3.70
C THR A 15 -3.91 10.02 -4.48
N ILE A 16 -3.69 11.22 -5.02
CA ILE A 16 -2.36 11.61 -5.50
C ILE A 16 -1.49 11.77 -4.26
N VAL A 17 -0.71 10.75 -3.92
CA VAL A 17 0.14 10.76 -2.74
C VAL A 17 1.29 11.75 -2.96
N ILE A 18 1.34 12.77 -2.11
CA ILE A 18 2.33 13.86 -2.16
C ILE A 18 3.32 13.71 -1.00
N HIS A 19 3.90 12.52 -0.83
CA HIS A 19 4.95 12.35 0.17
C HIS A 19 6.31 12.29 -0.51
N PRO A 20 7.27 13.15 -0.11
CA PRO A 20 8.64 13.08 -0.65
C PRO A 20 9.32 11.76 -0.31
N ASP A 21 8.94 11.12 0.80
CA ASP A 21 9.49 9.85 1.26
C ASP A 21 8.84 8.62 0.63
N SER A 22 7.76 8.76 -0.14
CA SER A 22 7.21 7.69 -0.98
C SER A 22 8.11 7.34 -2.19
N SER A 23 9.42 7.58 -2.01
CA SER A 23 10.49 7.23 -2.94
C SER A 23 10.80 5.72 -2.95
N GLY A 24 10.11 4.91 -2.15
CA GLY A 24 10.13 3.47 -2.35
C GLY A 24 9.92 3.21 -3.84
N ALA A 25 10.82 2.45 -4.47
CA ALA A 25 10.66 2.03 -5.85
C ALA A 25 9.27 1.38 -5.95
N THR A 26 8.27 2.22 -6.22
CA THR A 26 6.91 1.73 -6.43
C THR A 26 6.97 1.05 -7.77
N ILE A 27 6.81 -0.25 -7.78
CA ILE A 27 6.48 -0.95 -9.01
C ILE A 27 5.17 -0.33 -9.45
N GLN A 28 5.25 0.64 -10.37
CA GLN A 28 4.04 1.05 -11.09
C GLN A 28 3.57 -0.23 -11.74
N ALA A 29 2.35 -0.65 -11.44
CA ALA A 29 1.77 -1.82 -12.05
C ALA A 29 1.99 -1.70 -13.57
N LEU A 30 2.87 -2.54 -14.11
CA LEU A 30 3.20 -2.54 -15.52
C LEU A 30 1.92 -2.92 -16.26
N GLU A 31 1.58 -2.21 -17.31
CA GLU A 31 0.46 -2.60 -18.17
C GLU A 31 0.87 -3.87 -18.93
N LEU A 32 -0.10 -4.76 -19.14
CA LEU A 32 0.10 -5.94 -19.98
C LEU A 32 0.57 -5.49 -21.37
N PRO A 33 1.64 -6.10 -21.95
CA PRO A 33 2.10 -5.74 -23.28
C PRO A 33 0.97 -5.80 -24.30
N ARG A 34 0.90 -4.81 -25.18
CA ARG A 34 -0.18 -4.72 -26.15
C ARG A 34 -0.31 -5.97 -27.02
N VAL A 35 0.82 -6.53 -27.43
CA VAL A 35 0.86 -7.79 -28.21
C VAL A 35 0.18 -8.93 -27.46
N VAL A 36 0.45 -9.09 -26.16
CA VAL A 36 -0.18 -10.13 -25.33
C VAL A 36 -1.66 -9.83 -25.11
N THR A 37 -2.01 -8.56 -24.90
CA THR A 37 -3.41 -8.11 -24.78
C THR A 37 -4.22 -8.49 -26.02
N ASP A 38 -3.73 -8.15 -27.22
CA ASP A 38 -4.42 -8.40 -28.48
C ASP A 38 -4.49 -9.92 -28.77
N GLU A 39 -3.45 -10.69 -28.47
CA GLU A 39 -3.42 -12.14 -28.56
C GLU A 39 -4.49 -12.80 -27.68
N VAL A 40 -4.51 -12.46 -26.37
CA VAL A 40 -5.43 -13.03 -25.39
C VAL A 40 -6.90 -12.67 -25.72
N ILE A 41 -7.17 -11.45 -26.13
CA ILE A 41 -8.50 -11.01 -26.56
C ILE A 41 -8.94 -11.75 -27.82
N SER A 42 -8.04 -11.88 -28.80
CA SER A 42 -8.32 -12.61 -30.05
C SER A 42 -8.62 -14.08 -29.78
N PHE A 43 -7.84 -14.71 -28.90
CA PHE A 43 -8.05 -16.10 -28.48
C PHE A 43 -9.39 -16.26 -27.75
N TYR A 44 -9.69 -15.39 -26.78
CA TYR A 44 -10.95 -15.43 -26.03
C TYR A 44 -12.18 -15.26 -26.95
N ASN A 45 -12.09 -14.35 -27.91
CA ASN A 45 -13.20 -14.04 -28.81
C ASN A 45 -13.32 -15.04 -30.00
N ALA A 46 -12.34 -15.94 -30.18
CA ALA A 46 -12.40 -16.91 -31.25
C ALA A 46 -13.63 -17.84 -31.10
N PRO A 47 -14.37 -18.09 -32.17
CA PRO A 47 -15.60 -18.92 -32.11
C PRO A 47 -15.32 -20.39 -31.74
N THR A 48 -14.09 -20.86 -31.88
CA THR A 48 -13.64 -22.21 -31.53
C THR A 48 -13.24 -22.34 -30.07
N THR A 49 -13.11 -21.25 -29.33
CA THR A 49 -12.70 -21.26 -27.92
C THR A 49 -13.91 -21.46 -27.00
N THR A 50 -13.84 -22.48 -26.15
CA THR A 50 -14.82 -22.68 -25.08
C THR A 50 -14.59 -21.63 -23.99
N ARG A 51 -15.60 -20.80 -23.73
CA ARG A 51 -15.52 -19.69 -22.76
C ARG A 51 -16.16 -20.09 -21.44
N LEU A 52 -15.42 -19.93 -20.34
CA LEU A 52 -15.86 -20.19 -18.99
C LEU A 52 -15.67 -18.94 -18.14
N VAL A 53 -16.56 -18.70 -17.17
CA VAL A 53 -16.54 -17.49 -16.34
C VAL A 53 -16.60 -17.89 -14.87
N GLY A 54 -15.78 -17.21 -14.06
CA GLY A 54 -15.73 -17.48 -12.63
C GLY A 54 -14.91 -18.72 -12.27
N ARG A 55 -15.11 -19.18 -11.03
CA ARG A 55 -14.40 -20.35 -10.51
C ARG A 55 -14.75 -21.61 -11.28
N THR A 56 -13.77 -22.20 -11.93
CA THR A 56 -13.95 -23.34 -12.80
C THR A 56 -13.11 -24.53 -12.33
N ARG A 57 -13.65 -25.75 -12.43
CA ARG A 57 -12.94 -26.97 -12.06
C ARG A 57 -13.07 -28.03 -13.14
N LEU A 58 -11.95 -28.61 -13.56
CA LEU A 58 -11.86 -29.81 -14.38
C LEU A 58 -11.40 -30.96 -13.47
N PRO A 59 -12.30 -31.86 -13.03
CA PRO A 59 -11.93 -33.01 -12.19
C PRO A 59 -11.02 -34.00 -12.92
N ARG A 60 -10.27 -34.80 -12.16
CA ARG A 60 -9.48 -35.91 -12.69
C ARG A 60 -10.35 -36.87 -13.50
N GLY A 61 -9.80 -37.38 -14.62
CA GLY A 61 -10.50 -38.28 -15.53
C GLY A 61 -11.47 -37.59 -16.51
N ASN A 62 -11.67 -36.30 -16.40
CA ASN A 62 -12.49 -35.51 -17.33
C ASN A 62 -11.61 -34.75 -18.33
N GLU A 63 -12.19 -34.45 -19.48
CA GLU A 63 -11.50 -33.75 -20.56
C GLU A 63 -12.34 -32.55 -21.06
N TRP A 64 -11.66 -31.41 -21.21
CA TRP A 64 -12.13 -30.31 -22.06
C TRP A 64 -11.52 -30.44 -23.43
N ARG A 65 -12.36 -30.52 -24.46
CA ARG A 65 -11.90 -30.68 -25.84
C ARG A 65 -11.61 -29.34 -26.48
N GLY A 66 -10.46 -29.23 -27.15
CA GLY A 66 -10.05 -28.02 -27.86
C GLY A 66 -9.56 -26.90 -26.93
N ASP A 67 -9.61 -25.69 -27.46
CA ASP A 67 -9.13 -24.49 -26.78
C ASP A 67 -10.14 -23.98 -25.75
N VAL A 68 -9.63 -23.57 -24.58
CA VAL A 68 -10.45 -23.13 -23.45
C VAL A 68 -9.95 -21.81 -22.90
N ALA A 69 -10.87 -20.89 -22.64
CA ALA A 69 -10.59 -19.65 -21.94
C ALA A 69 -11.44 -19.53 -20.67
N VAL A 70 -10.80 -19.25 -19.55
CA VAL A 70 -11.46 -19.01 -18.25
C VAL A 70 -11.26 -17.54 -17.88
N ARG A 71 -12.34 -16.85 -17.50
CA ARG A 71 -12.33 -15.44 -17.16
C ARG A 71 -12.80 -15.20 -15.73
N ASN A 72 -12.09 -14.30 -14.99
CA ASN A 72 -12.47 -13.83 -13.64
C ASN A 72 -12.68 -14.95 -12.61
N GLY A 73 -11.76 -15.88 -12.52
CA GLY A 73 -11.84 -16.90 -11.47
C GLY A 73 -10.71 -17.92 -11.56
N PRO A 74 -10.41 -18.59 -10.46
CA PRO A 74 -9.41 -19.64 -10.46
C PRO A 74 -9.87 -20.84 -11.28
N ALA A 75 -8.94 -21.39 -12.07
CA ALA A 75 -9.10 -22.65 -12.80
C ALA A 75 -8.40 -23.78 -12.04
N LEU A 76 -9.15 -24.75 -11.55
CA LEU A 76 -8.63 -25.97 -10.92
C LEU A 76 -8.61 -27.10 -11.95
N ILE A 77 -7.44 -27.51 -12.38
CA ILE A 77 -7.26 -28.49 -13.45
C ILE A 77 -6.69 -29.78 -12.87
N GLY A 78 -7.51 -30.82 -12.79
CA GLY A 78 -7.09 -32.19 -12.44
C GLY A 78 -7.21 -33.17 -13.59
N GLY A 79 -7.88 -32.81 -14.68
CA GLY A 79 -8.10 -33.57 -15.88
C GLY A 79 -7.24 -33.11 -17.06
N ARG A 80 -7.72 -33.39 -18.29
CA ARG A 80 -7.03 -33.09 -19.54
C ARG A 80 -7.68 -31.91 -20.28
N VAL A 81 -6.87 -30.97 -20.75
CA VAL A 81 -7.28 -29.93 -21.71
C VAL A 81 -6.68 -30.26 -23.06
N GLY A 82 -7.53 -30.56 -24.07
CA GLY A 82 -7.15 -31.02 -25.39
C GLY A 82 -6.60 -29.94 -26.34
N GLY A 83 -6.44 -28.71 -25.87
CA GLY A 83 -5.92 -27.57 -26.62
C GLY A 83 -5.14 -26.61 -25.72
N THR A 84 -5.13 -25.33 -26.08
CA THR A 84 -4.54 -24.24 -25.30
C THR A 84 -5.51 -23.79 -24.20
N LEU A 85 -4.99 -23.56 -23.00
CA LEU A 85 -5.73 -22.97 -21.89
C LEU A 85 -5.28 -21.53 -21.66
N VAL A 86 -6.21 -20.60 -21.76
CA VAL A 86 -5.99 -19.18 -21.43
C VAL A 86 -6.82 -18.84 -20.18
N VAL A 87 -6.17 -18.33 -19.13
CA VAL A 87 -6.87 -17.86 -17.92
C VAL A 87 -6.67 -16.35 -17.78
N ILE A 88 -7.78 -15.61 -17.70
CA ILE A 88 -7.81 -14.15 -17.66
C ILE A 88 -8.29 -13.71 -16.28
N ASN A 89 -7.45 -12.95 -15.58
CA ASN A 89 -7.72 -12.41 -14.25
C ASN A 89 -8.13 -13.51 -13.24
N GLY A 90 -7.32 -14.56 -13.18
CA GLY A 90 -7.52 -15.67 -12.28
C GLY A 90 -6.31 -16.59 -12.19
N ASP A 91 -6.17 -17.29 -11.08
CA ASP A 91 -5.08 -18.25 -10.85
C ASP A 91 -5.39 -19.62 -11.46
N VAL A 92 -4.35 -20.38 -11.76
CA VAL A 92 -4.43 -21.78 -12.19
C VAL A 92 -3.82 -22.66 -11.11
N LEU A 93 -4.57 -23.66 -10.68
CA LEU A 93 -4.08 -24.72 -9.82
C LEU A 93 -4.10 -26.03 -10.61
N LEU A 94 -2.92 -26.56 -10.92
CA LEU A 94 -2.75 -27.85 -11.57
C LEU A 94 -2.65 -28.94 -10.49
N GLU A 95 -3.62 -29.86 -10.49
CA GLU A 95 -3.55 -31.05 -9.61
C GLU A 95 -2.57 -32.06 -10.19
N PRO A 96 -1.95 -32.94 -9.36
CA PRO A 96 -1.05 -33.99 -9.84
C PRO A 96 -1.67 -34.86 -10.96
N GLY A 97 -0.98 -34.93 -12.10
CA GLY A 97 -1.45 -35.62 -13.28
C GLY A 97 -2.32 -34.82 -14.24
N ALA A 98 -2.52 -33.52 -14.01
CA ALA A 98 -3.16 -32.63 -14.97
C ALA A 98 -2.37 -32.57 -16.29
N GLU A 99 -3.07 -32.49 -17.41
CA GLU A 99 -2.49 -32.44 -18.75
C GLU A 99 -3.11 -31.29 -19.56
N ILE A 100 -2.26 -30.44 -20.12
CA ILE A 100 -2.65 -29.40 -21.09
C ILE A 100 -1.88 -29.72 -22.38
N THR A 101 -2.58 -30.07 -23.45
CA THR A 101 -1.93 -30.51 -24.70
C THR A 101 -1.28 -29.36 -25.45
N GLY A 102 -1.87 -28.19 -25.40
CA GLY A 102 -1.37 -26.93 -25.97
C GLY A 102 -0.57 -26.11 -24.97
N SER A 103 -0.61 -24.80 -25.15
CA SER A 103 0.04 -23.83 -24.26
C SER A 103 -0.85 -23.45 -23.07
N LEU A 104 -0.23 -23.03 -21.99
CA LEU A 104 -0.89 -22.41 -20.84
C LEU A 104 -0.51 -20.93 -20.77
N ILE A 105 -1.50 -20.05 -20.95
CA ILE A 105 -1.32 -18.59 -20.87
C ILE A 105 -2.17 -18.08 -19.72
N VAL A 106 -1.53 -17.48 -18.73
CA VAL A 106 -2.21 -16.89 -17.56
C VAL A 106 -1.93 -15.39 -17.52
N VAL A 107 -2.99 -14.60 -17.48
CA VAL A 107 -2.93 -13.15 -17.43
C VAL A 107 -3.68 -12.68 -16.21
N GLY A 108 -3.06 -11.86 -15.37
CA GLY A 108 -3.63 -11.39 -14.11
C GLY A 108 -3.77 -12.51 -13.07
N GLY A 109 -2.84 -13.45 -13.04
CA GLY A 109 -2.83 -14.58 -12.10
C GLY A 109 -1.53 -15.36 -12.06
N THR A 110 -1.52 -16.44 -11.27
CA THR A 110 -0.38 -17.35 -11.09
C THR A 110 -0.74 -18.78 -11.45
N VAL A 111 0.29 -19.60 -11.64
CA VAL A 111 0.17 -21.03 -11.87
C VAL A 111 0.85 -21.79 -10.74
N ASP A 112 0.10 -22.61 -10.04
CA ASP A 112 0.59 -23.53 -9.01
C ASP A 112 0.49 -24.99 -9.50
N GLY A 113 1.37 -25.88 -9.02
CA GLY A 113 1.35 -27.31 -9.33
C GLY A 113 2.03 -27.70 -10.65
N ILE A 114 2.84 -26.82 -11.24
CA ILE A 114 3.52 -27.05 -12.53
C ILE A 114 4.39 -28.31 -12.50
N ALA A 115 5.07 -28.59 -11.39
CA ALA A 115 6.02 -29.72 -11.27
C ALA A 115 5.35 -31.09 -11.43
N GLU A 116 4.06 -31.19 -11.19
CA GLU A 116 3.30 -32.46 -11.19
C GLU A 116 2.31 -32.55 -12.36
N ALA A 117 2.33 -31.57 -13.26
CA ALA A 117 1.47 -31.49 -14.45
C ALA A 117 2.27 -31.57 -15.75
N ARG A 118 1.59 -31.87 -16.85
CA ARG A 118 2.17 -31.87 -18.19
C ARG A 118 1.60 -30.76 -19.03
N ILE A 119 2.47 -29.89 -19.56
CA ILE A 119 2.11 -28.81 -20.50
C ILE A 119 2.86 -29.09 -21.80
N GLY A 120 2.13 -29.38 -22.89
CA GLY A 120 2.70 -29.74 -24.19
C GLY A 120 3.28 -28.56 -24.96
N GLY A 121 2.77 -27.34 -24.74
CA GLY A 121 3.23 -26.07 -25.33
C GLY A 121 3.98 -25.17 -24.35
N GLU A 122 3.93 -23.90 -24.60
CA GLU A 122 4.59 -22.89 -23.76
C GLU A 122 3.76 -22.57 -22.52
N LEU A 123 4.44 -22.35 -21.39
CA LEU A 123 3.87 -21.71 -20.20
C LEU A 123 4.23 -20.23 -20.21
N ARG A 124 3.23 -19.37 -20.35
CA ARG A 124 3.38 -17.92 -20.26
C ARG A 124 2.50 -17.38 -19.14
N GLN A 125 3.13 -16.70 -18.20
CA GLN A 125 2.45 -16.12 -17.04
C GLN A 125 2.73 -14.63 -16.97
N TYR A 126 1.64 -13.85 -16.93
CA TYR A 126 1.64 -12.39 -16.76
C TYR A 126 0.80 -12.06 -15.53
N ARG A 127 1.37 -11.27 -14.63
CA ARG A 127 0.68 -10.87 -13.40
C ARG A 127 -0.22 -9.67 -13.58
N GLU A 128 0.06 -8.90 -14.62
CA GLU A 128 -0.73 -7.73 -14.96
C GLU A 128 -2.11 -8.18 -15.43
N PRO A 129 -3.19 -7.66 -14.80
CA PRO A 129 -4.54 -8.03 -15.19
C PRO A 129 -4.88 -7.47 -16.58
N LEU A 130 -5.63 -8.24 -17.35
CA LEU A 130 -6.22 -7.76 -18.59
C LEU A 130 -7.37 -6.81 -18.26
N LEU A 131 -7.26 -5.56 -18.73
CA LEU A 131 -8.32 -4.57 -18.64
C LEU A 131 -9.22 -4.69 -19.86
N TYR A 132 -10.45 -5.13 -19.66
CA TYR A 132 -11.40 -5.36 -20.75
C TYR A 132 -12.81 -4.89 -20.37
N ARG A 133 -13.65 -4.68 -21.38
CA ARG A 133 -15.10 -4.51 -21.26
C ARG A 133 -15.82 -5.55 -22.11
N LEU A 134 -17.01 -5.92 -21.71
CA LEU A 134 -17.88 -6.74 -22.57
C LEU A 134 -18.35 -5.94 -23.79
N ARG A 135 -18.41 -6.58 -24.94
CA ARG A 135 -18.84 -5.99 -26.19
C ARG A 135 -20.31 -6.37 -26.45
N GLY A 136 -21.22 -5.41 -26.32
CA GLY A 136 -22.67 -5.64 -26.51
C GLY A 136 -23.30 -6.54 -25.45
N GLU A 137 -24.34 -7.29 -25.82
CA GLU A 137 -25.01 -8.29 -24.97
C GLU A 137 -24.31 -9.66 -24.97
N GLY A 138 -23.20 -9.81 -25.68
CA GLY A 138 -22.44 -11.05 -25.79
C GLY A 138 -21.30 -11.17 -24.79
N ASP A 139 -20.70 -12.38 -24.76
CA ASP A 139 -19.54 -12.69 -23.91
C ASP A 139 -18.19 -12.19 -24.47
N GLU A 140 -18.18 -11.56 -25.63
CA GLU A 140 -16.96 -11.03 -26.24
C GLU A 140 -16.35 -9.91 -25.40
N ILE A 141 -15.02 -9.87 -25.35
CA ILE A 141 -14.27 -8.86 -24.62
C ILE A 141 -13.52 -7.93 -25.57
N ALA A 142 -13.40 -6.66 -25.20
CA ALA A 142 -12.58 -5.68 -25.87
C ALA A 142 -11.66 -4.99 -24.88
N TYR A 143 -10.43 -4.69 -25.29
CA TYR A 143 -9.49 -3.96 -24.46
C TYR A 143 -10.05 -2.62 -23.97
N ALA A 144 -9.89 -2.33 -22.69
CA ALA A 144 -10.42 -1.13 -22.06
C ALA A 144 -9.44 -0.55 -21.02
N PRO A 145 -8.37 0.13 -21.47
CA PRO A 145 -7.29 0.63 -20.60
C PRO A 145 -7.77 1.61 -19.52
N ASN A 146 -8.95 2.22 -19.73
CA ASN A 146 -9.50 3.20 -18.79
C ASN A 146 -10.28 2.58 -17.61
N LEU A 147 -10.48 1.26 -17.58
CA LEU A 147 -11.22 0.59 -16.50
C LEU A 147 -10.45 0.54 -15.18
N ARG A 148 -9.12 0.52 -15.20
CA ARG A 148 -8.29 0.61 -13.98
C ARG A 148 -8.53 1.88 -13.15
N ARG A 149 -9.20 2.91 -13.71
CA ARG A 149 -9.47 4.19 -13.06
C ARG A 149 -10.92 4.41 -12.62
N ARG A 150 -11.79 3.43 -12.82
CA ARG A 150 -13.12 3.43 -12.20
C ARG A 150 -13.11 2.67 -10.86
N ALA A 151 -12.15 2.94 -9.99
CA ALA A 151 -12.45 2.87 -8.57
C ALA A 151 -13.60 3.87 -8.35
N LEU A 152 -14.73 3.38 -7.93
CA LEU A 152 -16.01 4.09 -7.78
C LEU A 152 -15.95 5.33 -6.86
N TRP A 153 -14.77 5.67 -6.32
CA TRP A 153 -14.56 6.64 -5.24
C TRP A 153 -13.24 7.40 -5.39
N ASN A 154 -13.00 8.03 -6.53
CA ASN A 154 -11.93 9.02 -6.64
C ASN A 154 -12.58 10.42 -6.58
N PRO A 155 -12.71 11.04 -5.39
CA PRO A 155 -13.33 12.34 -5.25
C PRO A 155 -12.39 13.38 -5.83
N GLY A 156 -12.77 13.87 -6.96
CA GLY A 156 -12.05 14.91 -7.67
C GLY A 156 -12.67 15.12 -9.04
N ALA A 157 -12.46 16.31 -9.56
CA ALA A 157 -12.82 16.65 -10.93
C ALA A 157 -11.57 16.54 -11.80
N ARG A 158 -11.69 15.90 -12.96
CA ARG A 158 -10.63 15.78 -13.95
C ARG A 158 -11.18 16.05 -15.33
N VAL A 159 -10.48 16.91 -16.06
CA VAL A 159 -10.73 17.14 -17.48
C VAL A 159 -9.46 16.75 -18.21
N SER A 160 -9.60 15.84 -19.17
CA SER A 160 -8.45 15.34 -19.95
C SER A 160 -8.69 15.61 -21.42
N TRP A 161 -7.64 16.03 -22.12
CA TRP A 161 -7.60 16.23 -23.57
C TRP A 161 -6.23 15.79 -24.11
N GLY A 162 -6.14 15.60 -25.40
CA GLY A 162 -4.89 15.20 -26.04
C GLY A 162 -5.09 14.39 -27.31
N THR A 163 -4.01 13.81 -27.78
CA THR A 163 -3.93 12.94 -28.97
C THR A 163 -3.62 11.50 -28.53
N ALA A 164 -3.31 10.62 -29.48
CA ALA A 164 -2.83 9.26 -29.19
C ALA A 164 -1.52 9.25 -28.38
N ASP A 165 -0.66 10.25 -28.62
CA ASP A 165 0.68 10.34 -28.05
C ASP A 165 0.78 11.36 -26.90
N THR A 166 -0.23 12.19 -26.70
CA THR A 166 -0.23 13.23 -25.67
C THR A 166 -1.49 13.18 -24.85
N ARG A 167 -1.37 13.25 -23.54
CA ARG A 167 -2.47 13.43 -22.61
C ARG A 167 -2.19 14.57 -21.67
N SER A 168 -3.08 15.56 -21.68
CA SER A 168 -3.10 16.64 -20.70
C SER A 168 -4.31 16.47 -19.82
N THR A 169 -4.16 16.64 -18.50
CA THR A 169 -5.26 16.51 -17.54
C THR A 169 -5.18 17.66 -16.57
N LEU A 170 -6.26 18.41 -16.41
CA LEU A 170 -6.44 19.31 -15.28
C LEU A 170 -7.16 18.55 -14.17
N THR A 171 -6.63 18.59 -12.95
CA THR A 171 -7.17 17.83 -11.82
C THR A 171 -7.42 18.71 -10.61
N ILE A 172 -8.48 18.39 -9.88
CA ILE A 172 -8.70 18.78 -8.49
C ILE A 172 -9.05 17.48 -7.76
N ALA A 173 -8.25 17.09 -6.77
CA ALA A 173 -8.42 15.84 -6.05
C ALA A 173 -7.89 15.95 -4.61
N THR A 174 -8.10 14.91 -3.80
CA THR A 174 -7.41 14.81 -2.53
C THR A 174 -5.93 14.55 -2.74
N GLY A 175 -5.07 15.25 -2.01
CA GLY A 175 -3.60 15.20 -2.14
C GLY A 175 -2.92 14.38 -1.06
N GLY A 176 -3.65 13.83 -0.12
CA GLY A 176 -3.13 13.08 1.01
C GLY A 176 -4.23 12.58 1.92
N THR A 177 -3.84 12.21 3.12
CA THR A 177 -4.70 11.67 4.17
C THR A 177 -5.26 12.80 5.01
N PHE A 178 -6.55 12.76 5.37
CA PHE A 178 -7.08 13.68 6.38
C PHE A 178 -6.28 13.51 7.67
N ASN A 179 -5.76 14.62 8.20
CA ASN A 179 -4.91 14.63 9.37
C ASN A 179 -5.09 15.91 10.20
N ARG A 180 -4.60 15.91 11.45
CA ARG A 180 -4.77 17.04 12.37
C ARG A 180 -3.96 18.28 12.03
N VAL A 181 -3.00 18.20 11.11
CA VAL A 181 -2.12 19.31 10.70
C VAL A 181 -2.67 20.02 9.47
N GLU A 182 -3.11 19.29 8.47
CA GLU A 182 -3.56 19.84 7.19
C GLU A 182 -5.08 19.84 7.03
N GLY A 183 -5.82 19.10 7.86
CA GLY A 183 -7.19 18.73 7.55
C GLY A 183 -7.20 17.75 6.36
N LEU A 184 -7.97 18.04 5.33
CA LEU A 184 -7.94 17.32 4.06
C LEU A 184 -7.09 18.11 3.06
N PRO A 185 -5.88 17.64 2.69
CA PRO A 185 -5.10 18.30 1.65
C PRO A 185 -5.79 18.13 0.29
N ILE A 186 -5.99 19.25 -0.42
CA ILE A 186 -6.58 19.29 -1.76
C ILE A 186 -5.50 19.67 -2.75
N VAL A 187 -5.32 18.86 -3.78
CA VAL A 187 -4.39 19.13 -4.88
C VAL A 187 -5.13 19.60 -6.11
N PHE A 188 -4.55 20.54 -6.80
CA PHE A 188 -5.09 21.08 -8.04
C PHE A 188 -3.96 21.44 -9.01
N GLY A 189 -4.17 21.18 -10.27
CA GLY A 189 -3.19 21.57 -11.30
C GLY A 189 -3.14 20.61 -12.50
N PRO A 190 -2.27 20.92 -13.46
CA PRO A 190 -2.11 20.15 -14.68
C PRO A 190 -1.19 18.94 -14.49
N LEU A 191 -1.53 17.88 -15.20
CA LEU A 191 -0.74 16.67 -15.40
C LEU A 191 -0.55 16.49 -16.91
N PHE A 192 0.68 16.28 -17.34
CA PHE A 192 1.04 16.04 -18.74
C PHE A 192 1.74 14.70 -18.88
N ASP A 193 1.33 13.91 -19.85
CA ASP A 193 1.93 12.63 -20.20
C ASP A 193 2.10 12.60 -21.74
N TRP A 194 3.37 12.54 -22.20
CA TRP A 194 3.74 12.57 -23.60
C TRP A 194 4.52 11.32 -23.96
N LYS A 195 4.04 10.59 -24.95
CA LYS A 195 4.76 9.54 -25.63
C LYS A 195 5.55 10.18 -26.77
N VAL A 196 6.84 10.43 -26.53
CA VAL A 196 7.71 11.09 -27.52
C VAL A 196 8.10 10.11 -28.64
N GLN A 197 8.33 8.85 -28.25
CA GLN A 197 8.61 7.71 -29.13
C GLN A 197 7.97 6.46 -28.51
N ASP A 198 7.92 5.34 -29.22
CA ASP A 198 7.33 4.10 -28.71
C ASP A 198 7.91 3.65 -27.37
N ASN A 199 9.20 3.89 -27.18
CA ASN A 199 9.91 3.51 -25.97
C ASN A 199 10.26 4.68 -25.03
N LEU A 200 9.87 5.93 -25.38
CA LEU A 200 10.24 7.14 -24.60
C LEU A 200 8.99 7.92 -24.19
N ARG A 201 8.82 8.12 -22.88
CA ARG A 201 7.71 8.85 -22.28
C ARG A 201 8.21 9.94 -21.34
N ILE A 202 7.59 11.11 -21.43
CA ILE A 202 7.82 12.24 -20.51
C ILE A 202 6.53 12.47 -19.73
N ARG A 203 6.66 12.60 -18.41
CA ARG A 203 5.58 13.01 -17.53
C ARG A 203 5.95 14.27 -16.79
N LEU A 204 5.01 15.21 -16.69
CA LEU A 204 5.11 16.42 -15.88
C LEU A 204 3.83 16.60 -15.08
N ASP A 205 3.94 16.68 -13.77
CA ASP A 205 2.84 17.00 -12.86
C ASP A 205 3.19 18.33 -12.16
N ALA A 206 2.32 19.33 -12.23
CA ALA A 206 2.49 20.62 -11.55
C ALA A 206 1.26 20.88 -10.70
N LEU A 207 1.36 20.63 -9.40
CA LEU A 207 0.25 20.62 -8.46
C LEU A 207 0.44 21.68 -7.37
N GLY A 208 -0.56 22.50 -7.15
CA GLY A 208 -0.77 23.26 -5.91
C GLY A 208 -1.40 22.34 -4.86
N VAL A 209 -1.10 22.59 -3.60
CA VAL A 209 -1.65 21.89 -2.43
C VAL A 209 -2.33 22.92 -1.53
N PHE A 210 -3.62 22.74 -1.27
CA PHE A 210 -4.37 23.54 -0.29
C PHE A 210 -4.62 22.68 0.96
N ARG A 211 -4.23 23.20 2.14
CA ARG A 211 -4.39 22.57 3.45
C ARG A 211 -5.69 23.07 4.08
N SER A 212 -6.74 22.24 4.08
CA SER A 212 -8.10 22.68 4.41
C SER A 212 -8.33 23.01 5.89
N ALA A 213 -7.40 22.68 6.78
CA ALA A 213 -7.45 23.12 8.18
C ALA A 213 -7.01 24.58 8.38
N GLY A 214 -6.45 25.22 7.36
CA GLY A 214 -6.10 26.64 7.36
C GLY A 214 -7.31 27.51 7.05
N ASP A 215 -7.22 28.77 7.42
CA ASP A 215 -8.23 29.82 7.19
C ASP A 215 -7.87 30.79 6.06
N LEU A 216 -6.77 30.51 5.35
CA LEU A 216 -6.14 31.37 4.34
C LEU A 216 -5.59 32.70 4.87
N SER A 217 -5.56 32.90 6.17
CA SER A 217 -4.95 34.09 6.79
C SER A 217 -3.43 34.06 6.68
N ASP A 218 -2.84 32.85 6.79
CA ASP A 218 -1.42 32.59 6.53
C ASP A 218 -1.22 31.79 5.26
N LYS A 219 -1.20 32.46 4.11
CA LYS A 219 -1.02 31.88 2.79
C LYS A 219 0.25 31.01 2.65
N ARG A 220 1.28 31.25 3.48
CA ARG A 220 2.53 30.48 3.42
C ARG A 220 2.39 29.11 4.05
N SER A 221 1.60 29.00 5.12
CA SER A 221 1.38 27.72 5.81
C SER A 221 0.21 26.92 5.23
N ASP A 222 -0.73 27.58 4.53
CA ASP A 222 -1.94 26.96 3.99
C ASP A 222 -1.79 26.47 2.55
N LEU A 223 -0.79 26.95 1.83
CA LEU A 223 -0.50 26.57 0.47
C LEU A 223 0.85 25.87 0.37
N GLY A 224 0.88 24.80 -0.39
CA GLY A 224 2.07 24.08 -0.76
C GLY A 224 2.08 23.81 -2.25
N TYR A 225 3.09 23.09 -2.71
CA TYR A 225 3.18 22.65 -4.12
C TYR A 225 3.96 21.37 -4.27
N MET A 226 3.72 20.69 -5.39
CA MET A 226 4.57 19.60 -5.91
C MET A 226 4.68 19.71 -7.43
N VAL A 227 5.88 19.88 -7.90
CA VAL A 227 6.23 19.78 -9.32
C VAL A 227 7.07 18.53 -9.49
N ARG A 228 6.66 17.63 -10.38
CA ARG A 228 7.38 16.39 -10.67
C ARG A 228 7.53 16.23 -12.17
N THR A 229 8.72 15.91 -12.61
CA THR A 229 8.99 15.49 -13.99
C THR A 229 9.68 14.14 -14.00
N GLU A 230 9.35 13.32 -14.97
CA GLU A 230 9.94 12.00 -15.17
C GLU A 230 10.16 11.74 -16.66
N LEU A 231 11.36 11.33 -16.99
CA LEU A 231 11.72 10.80 -18.31
C LEU A 231 11.94 9.30 -18.15
N ARG A 232 11.14 8.51 -18.87
CA ARG A 232 11.14 7.06 -18.80
C ARG A 232 11.37 6.47 -20.18
N SER A 233 12.30 5.53 -20.28
CA SER A 233 12.59 4.74 -21.47
C SER A 233 12.38 3.25 -21.20
N GLY A 234 11.96 2.52 -22.23
CA GLY A 234 11.68 1.08 -22.16
C GLY A 234 10.26 0.75 -21.73
N GLU A 235 9.64 -0.20 -22.42
CA GLU A 235 8.27 -0.63 -22.16
C GLU A 235 8.24 -1.84 -21.20
N ILE A 236 9.12 -2.83 -21.42
CA ILE A 236 9.17 -4.08 -20.63
C ILE A 236 10.11 -3.95 -19.44
N ARG A 237 11.25 -3.29 -19.62
CA ARG A 237 12.27 -3.03 -18.60
C ARG A 237 12.55 -1.54 -18.51
N PRO A 238 11.60 -0.77 -17.94
CA PRO A 238 11.73 0.67 -17.93
C PRO A 238 12.88 1.11 -17.01
N PHE A 239 13.59 2.13 -17.49
CA PHE A 239 14.52 2.90 -16.70
C PHE A 239 14.31 4.38 -16.95
N GLY A 240 14.74 5.20 -16.04
CA GLY A 240 14.54 6.63 -16.21
C GLY A 240 15.16 7.49 -15.13
N VAL A 241 14.91 8.77 -15.32
CA VAL A 241 15.30 9.81 -14.37
C VAL A 241 14.07 10.63 -13.99
N GLY A 242 14.05 11.07 -12.75
CA GLY A 242 12.97 11.91 -12.23
C GLY A 242 13.52 13.07 -11.43
N PHE A 243 12.81 14.18 -11.47
CA PHE A 243 13.07 15.34 -10.63
C PHE A 243 11.75 15.77 -9.99
N ARG A 244 11.80 16.22 -8.74
CA ARG A 244 10.67 16.83 -8.06
C ARG A 244 11.10 18.00 -7.19
N ALA A 245 10.26 19.02 -7.12
CA ALA A 245 10.36 20.13 -6.17
C ALA A 245 9.05 20.22 -5.40
N TYR A 246 9.12 20.46 -4.11
CA TYR A 246 7.95 20.36 -3.25
C TYR A 246 8.00 21.27 -2.01
N ASP A 247 6.81 21.57 -1.51
CA ASP A 247 6.52 22.16 -0.21
C ASP A 247 5.29 21.44 0.33
N VAL A 248 5.51 20.39 1.16
CA VAL A 248 4.46 19.45 1.58
C VAL A 248 4.65 19.04 3.04
N VAL A 249 3.57 18.59 3.66
CA VAL A 249 3.60 17.99 4.99
C VAL A 249 3.83 16.49 4.83
N THR A 250 4.80 15.96 5.58
CA THR A 250 5.27 14.57 5.49
C THR A 250 5.04 13.85 6.82
N PRO A 251 4.54 12.61 6.84
CA PRO A 251 4.46 11.83 8.06
C PRO A 251 5.84 11.37 8.55
N VAL A 252 6.03 11.27 9.85
CA VAL A 252 7.24 10.74 10.48
C VAL A 252 7.36 9.23 10.25
N GLU A 253 6.26 8.51 10.37
CA GLU A 253 6.17 7.05 10.18
C GLU A 253 5.00 6.75 9.21
N ASP A 254 5.27 6.08 8.10
CA ASP A 254 4.27 5.72 7.08
C ASP A 254 4.20 4.21 6.81
N TRP A 255 5.02 3.40 7.51
CA TRP A 255 5.16 1.97 7.31
C TRP A 255 4.10 1.10 8.04
N GLY A 256 3.33 1.70 8.95
CA GLY A 256 2.24 1.05 9.67
C GLY A 256 0.92 1.08 8.90
N LEU A 257 -0.10 1.69 9.47
CA LEU A 257 -1.43 1.82 8.86
C LEU A 257 -1.40 2.48 7.49
N ARG A 258 -2.26 2.01 6.59
CA ARG A 258 -2.45 2.63 5.26
C ARG A 258 -3.10 4.01 5.37
N ASN A 259 -2.93 4.82 4.34
CA ASN A 259 -3.44 6.20 4.31
C ASN A 259 -4.95 6.28 4.56
N ALA A 260 -5.75 5.39 3.92
CA ALA A 260 -7.19 5.34 4.12
C ALA A 260 -7.57 5.15 5.59
N GLU A 261 -6.94 4.19 6.27
CA GLU A 261 -7.22 3.87 7.67
C GLU A 261 -6.86 5.02 8.61
N VAL A 262 -5.69 5.66 8.40
CA VAL A 262 -5.27 6.84 9.19
C VAL A 262 -6.25 7.98 8.99
N GLY A 263 -6.61 8.29 7.73
CA GLY A 263 -7.51 9.38 7.42
C GLY A 263 -8.93 9.17 7.96
N TRP A 264 -9.45 7.94 7.85
CA TRP A 264 -10.75 7.60 8.43
C TRP A 264 -10.74 7.70 9.94
N SER A 265 -9.73 7.13 10.61
CA SER A 265 -9.59 7.20 12.06
C SER A 265 -9.49 8.66 12.54
N ALA A 266 -8.74 9.48 11.83
CA ALA A 266 -8.61 10.90 12.11
C ALA A 266 -9.93 11.65 11.87
N PHE A 267 -10.56 11.49 10.69
CA PHE A 267 -11.78 12.21 10.31
C PHE A 267 -13.00 11.82 11.16
N VAL A 268 -13.17 10.52 11.45
CA VAL A 268 -14.37 10.05 12.15
C VAL A 268 -14.25 10.18 13.67
N PHE A 269 -13.06 9.89 14.23
CA PHE A 269 -12.88 9.73 15.67
C PHE A 269 -11.86 10.68 16.32
N ALA A 270 -11.33 11.65 15.61
CA ALA A 270 -10.22 12.51 16.06
C ALA A 270 -8.97 11.70 16.50
N ARG A 271 -8.76 10.53 15.88
CA ARG A 271 -7.63 9.62 16.18
C ARG A 271 -6.65 9.59 15.03
N ASP A 272 -5.60 10.39 15.13
CA ASP A 272 -4.52 10.43 14.16
C ASP A 272 -3.31 9.64 14.70
N TYR A 273 -2.95 8.58 13.99
CA TYR A 273 -1.86 7.65 14.37
C TYR A 273 -0.50 8.03 13.77
N ARG A 274 -0.36 9.24 13.21
CA ARG A 274 0.90 9.75 12.66
C ARG A 274 1.31 11.07 13.28
N ASP A 275 2.58 11.40 13.20
CA ASP A 275 3.13 12.73 13.41
C ASP A 275 3.64 13.27 12.09
N TYR A 276 3.75 14.58 11.98
CA TYR A 276 4.00 15.26 10.72
C TYR A 276 5.05 16.35 10.87
N TYR A 277 5.73 16.64 9.78
CA TYR A 277 6.64 17.78 9.66
C TYR A 277 6.52 18.42 8.28
N LEU A 278 6.86 19.70 8.16
CA LEU A 278 6.96 20.38 6.88
C LEU A 278 8.25 19.94 6.18
N ASN A 279 8.13 19.64 4.90
CA ASN A 279 9.26 19.23 4.08
C ASN A 279 9.25 20.05 2.79
N LYS A 280 10.27 20.89 2.60
CA LYS A 280 10.40 21.77 1.45
C LYS A 280 11.76 21.61 0.80
N GLY A 281 11.78 21.27 -0.48
CA GLY A 281 13.03 21.02 -1.15
C GLY A 281 12.88 20.49 -2.56
N TRP A 282 13.89 19.75 -2.98
CA TRP A 282 13.92 19.06 -4.25
C TRP A 282 14.56 17.68 -4.12
N ALA A 283 14.24 16.81 -5.05
CA ALA A 283 14.86 15.51 -5.19
C ALA A 283 15.09 15.17 -6.66
N ALA A 284 16.19 14.46 -6.92
CA ALA A 284 16.49 13.87 -8.20
C ALA A 284 16.72 12.38 -8.04
N ARG A 285 16.13 11.57 -8.91
CA ARG A 285 16.23 10.11 -8.84
C ARG A 285 16.59 9.48 -10.19
N VAL A 286 17.28 8.36 -10.11
CA VAL A 286 17.44 7.42 -11.20
C VAL A 286 16.76 6.13 -10.79
N PHE A 287 16.01 5.51 -11.69
CA PHE A 287 15.31 4.27 -11.41
C PHE A 287 15.42 3.30 -12.58
N ALA A 288 15.31 2.02 -12.27
CA ALA A 288 15.27 0.96 -13.25
C ALA A 288 14.41 -0.21 -12.76
N HIS A 289 13.81 -0.91 -13.72
CA HIS A 289 13.14 -2.19 -13.52
C HIS A 289 13.89 -3.26 -14.34
N PRO A 290 14.96 -3.84 -13.78
CA PRO A 290 15.77 -4.85 -14.49
C PRO A 290 14.90 -6.04 -14.92
N GLU A 291 13.92 -6.37 -14.10
CA GLU A 291 12.87 -7.34 -14.38
C GLU A 291 11.52 -6.78 -13.94
N ARG A 292 10.42 -7.40 -14.42
CA ARG A 292 9.06 -6.97 -14.07
C ARG A 292 8.79 -7.00 -12.56
N GLN A 293 9.45 -7.90 -11.86
CA GLN A 293 9.28 -8.13 -10.43
C GLN A 293 10.25 -7.32 -9.57
N ILE A 294 11.23 -6.64 -10.19
CA ILE A 294 12.31 -5.94 -9.50
C ILE A 294 12.29 -4.47 -9.90
N ALA A 295 12.22 -3.60 -8.91
CA ALA A 295 12.39 -2.17 -9.07
C ALA A 295 13.52 -1.69 -8.17
N VAL A 296 14.40 -0.85 -8.70
CA VAL A 296 15.48 -0.21 -7.96
C VAL A 296 15.49 1.29 -8.25
N ALA A 297 15.83 2.08 -7.26
CA ALA A 297 16.02 3.52 -7.44
C ALA A 297 17.10 4.05 -6.50
N VAL A 298 17.85 5.04 -6.99
CA VAL A 298 18.74 5.86 -6.17
C VAL A 298 18.25 7.29 -6.28
N GLU A 299 18.13 7.95 -5.14
CA GLU A 299 17.64 9.32 -5.05
C GLU A 299 18.55 10.16 -4.17
N VAL A 300 18.82 11.38 -4.63
CA VAL A 300 19.39 12.45 -3.81
C VAL A 300 18.31 13.50 -3.60
N ARG A 301 18.16 13.96 -2.35
CA ARG A 301 17.26 15.05 -2.00
C ARG A 301 17.94 16.06 -1.10
N ARG A 302 17.50 17.30 -1.20
CA ARG A 302 17.90 18.40 -0.31
C ARG A 302 16.65 19.12 0.15
N ASP A 303 16.41 19.04 1.45
CA ASP A 303 15.18 19.51 2.10
C ASP A 303 15.48 20.45 3.25
N TRP A 304 14.66 21.47 3.40
CA TRP A 304 14.45 22.13 4.67
C TRP A 304 13.28 21.49 5.39
N GLN A 305 13.52 21.01 6.61
CA GLN A 305 12.54 20.33 7.45
C GLN A 305 12.22 21.18 8.66
N ALA A 306 10.93 21.39 8.95
CA ALA A 306 10.45 22.23 10.04
C ALA A 306 9.27 21.62 10.77
N SER A 307 9.13 21.99 12.04
CA SER A 307 8.00 21.60 12.88
C SER A 307 6.71 22.24 12.39
N VAL A 308 5.60 21.52 12.54
CA VAL A 308 4.25 22.02 12.26
C VAL A 308 3.33 21.69 13.43
N ALA A 309 2.45 22.62 13.77
CA ALA A 309 1.47 22.43 14.84
C ALA A 309 0.20 21.74 14.35
N ALA A 310 -0.51 21.07 15.24
CA ALA A 310 -1.88 20.64 14.99
C ALA A 310 -2.79 21.86 14.85
N ARG A 311 -3.81 21.79 13.96
CA ARG A 311 -4.73 22.89 13.63
C ARG A 311 -6.18 22.60 13.99
N ASP A 312 -6.42 21.53 14.72
CA ASP A 312 -7.74 21.12 15.23
C ASP A 312 -8.86 21.10 14.16
N PRO A 313 -8.67 20.41 13.00
CA PRO A 313 -9.70 20.34 11.97
C PRO A 313 -10.95 19.62 12.48
N TRP A 314 -12.11 20.01 11.92
CA TRP A 314 -13.39 19.43 12.29
C TRP A 314 -13.46 17.93 12.00
N THR A 315 -14.08 17.17 12.91
CA THR A 315 -14.30 15.71 12.81
C THR A 315 -15.78 15.36 12.92
N LEU A 316 -16.14 14.17 12.43
CA LEU A 316 -17.54 13.71 12.44
C LEU A 316 -18.07 13.44 13.85
N PHE A 317 -17.27 12.76 14.68
CA PHE A 317 -17.54 12.51 16.08
C PHE A 317 -16.39 13.07 16.92
N ARG A 318 -16.64 13.33 18.21
CA ARG A 318 -15.62 13.80 19.15
C ARG A 318 -14.98 15.14 18.76
N ASN A 319 -15.71 15.98 18.06
CA ASN A 319 -15.21 17.28 17.62
C ASN A 319 -14.89 18.27 18.77
N SER A 320 -15.40 17.98 19.98
CA SER A 320 -15.07 18.72 21.20
C SER A 320 -13.78 18.23 21.89
N ASP A 321 -13.25 17.09 21.48
CA ASP A 321 -12.03 16.55 22.06
C ASP A 321 -10.82 17.30 21.48
N ALA A 322 -9.87 17.67 22.31
CA ALA A 322 -8.62 18.24 21.86
C ALA A 322 -7.81 17.20 21.07
N TRP A 323 -7.26 17.63 19.95
CA TRP A 323 -6.34 16.80 19.20
C TRP A 323 -5.03 16.55 19.97
N ARG A 324 -4.44 15.38 19.74
CA ARG A 324 -3.10 15.11 20.22
C ARG A 324 -2.12 16.12 19.62
N PRO A 325 -1.26 16.78 20.41
CA PRO A 325 -0.25 17.68 19.88
C PRO A 325 0.63 17.01 18.83
N ASN A 326 1.05 17.76 17.83
CA ASN A 326 2.05 17.31 16.87
C ASN A 326 3.43 17.63 17.43
N PRO A 327 4.29 16.62 17.74
CA PRO A 327 5.57 16.89 18.38
C PRO A 327 6.51 17.67 17.45
N PRO A 328 7.34 18.55 17.99
CA PRO A 328 8.35 19.25 17.21
C PRO A 328 9.45 18.28 16.75
N ILE A 329 10.16 18.67 15.69
CA ILE A 329 11.26 17.90 15.06
C ILE A 329 12.59 18.63 15.19
N ASP A 330 13.69 17.98 14.82
CA ASP A 330 14.99 18.62 14.65
C ASP A 330 15.00 19.39 13.32
N GLU A 331 14.89 20.70 13.39
CA GLU A 331 14.76 21.56 12.21
C GLU A 331 16.10 21.81 11.54
N GLY A 332 16.10 21.96 10.21
CA GLY A 332 17.33 22.25 9.45
C GLY A 332 17.27 21.80 8.00
N HIS A 333 18.38 22.01 7.28
CA HIS A 333 18.55 21.52 5.92
C HIS A 333 19.22 20.16 5.94
N TYR A 334 18.55 19.18 5.36
CA TYR A 334 19.07 17.83 5.23
C TYR A 334 19.38 17.52 3.77
N THR A 335 20.56 16.94 3.54
CA THR A 335 20.90 16.28 2.28
C THR A 335 20.85 14.79 2.51
N THR A 336 19.99 14.09 1.76
CA THR A 336 19.79 12.66 1.92
C THR A 336 20.05 11.94 0.61
N LEU A 337 20.90 10.91 0.66
CA LEU A 337 21.08 9.93 -0.40
C LEU A 337 20.34 8.66 0.01
N SER A 338 19.46 8.15 -0.83
CA SER A 338 18.74 6.90 -0.56
C SER A 338 18.83 5.91 -1.72
N ALA A 339 18.98 4.63 -1.38
CA ALA A 339 18.85 3.52 -2.31
C ALA A 339 17.64 2.68 -1.92
N ASN A 340 16.75 2.45 -2.87
CA ASN A 340 15.49 1.75 -2.67
C ASN A 340 15.44 0.52 -3.57
N GLY A 341 15.01 -0.61 -3.03
CA GLY A 341 14.79 -1.84 -3.77
C GLY A 341 13.43 -2.45 -3.44
N THR A 342 12.75 -2.94 -4.45
CA THR A 342 11.51 -3.71 -4.29
C THR A 342 11.57 -4.97 -5.14
N ILE A 343 11.22 -6.10 -4.54
CA ILE A 343 10.95 -7.37 -5.23
C ILE A 343 9.52 -7.72 -4.93
N ASP A 344 8.69 -7.81 -5.97
CA ASP A 344 7.28 -8.15 -5.83
C ASP A 344 6.94 -9.34 -6.73
N THR A 345 6.78 -10.49 -6.10
CA THR A 345 6.39 -11.73 -6.76
C THR A 345 4.97 -12.18 -6.37
N ARG A 346 4.17 -11.30 -5.78
CA ARG A 346 2.77 -11.59 -5.44
C ARG A 346 1.94 -11.86 -6.69
N ASN A 347 0.96 -12.73 -6.56
CA ASN A 347 -0.01 -12.99 -7.64
C ASN A 347 -1.00 -11.85 -7.84
N ASP A 348 -1.40 -11.18 -6.76
CA ASP A 348 -2.28 -10.02 -6.75
C ASP A 348 -1.72 -8.97 -5.80
N GLU A 349 -1.84 -7.70 -6.15
CA GLU A 349 -1.35 -6.60 -5.32
C GLU A 349 -2.34 -6.27 -4.19
N ALA A 350 -3.64 -6.38 -4.48
CA ALA A 350 -4.71 -6.02 -3.55
C ALA A 350 -5.03 -7.15 -2.56
N ASP A 351 -5.13 -8.40 -3.05
CA ASP A 351 -5.45 -9.58 -2.22
C ASP A 351 -4.50 -10.76 -2.52
N PRO A 352 -3.24 -10.67 -2.08
CA PRO A 352 -2.23 -11.67 -2.40
C PRO A 352 -2.50 -13.00 -1.70
N THR A 353 -2.43 -14.09 -2.45
CA THR A 353 -2.55 -15.45 -1.92
C THR A 353 -1.25 -16.23 -2.00
N THR A 354 -0.33 -15.83 -2.87
CA THR A 354 0.99 -16.44 -3.04
C THR A 354 2.05 -15.38 -3.38
N GLY A 355 3.32 -15.70 -3.13
CA GLY A 355 4.44 -14.86 -3.54
C GLY A 355 5.12 -14.12 -2.39
N TRP A 356 6.03 -13.22 -2.76
CA TRP A 356 6.83 -12.40 -1.87
C TRP A 356 6.69 -10.93 -2.21
N LEU A 357 6.70 -10.10 -1.19
CA LEU A 357 6.99 -8.68 -1.31
C LEU A 357 8.18 -8.36 -0.40
N VAL A 358 9.27 -7.87 -0.99
CA VAL A 358 10.45 -7.42 -0.26
C VAL A 358 10.68 -5.97 -0.62
N ARG A 359 10.77 -5.10 0.38
CA ARG A 359 11.14 -3.69 0.23
C ARG A 359 12.31 -3.40 1.14
N ALA A 360 13.30 -2.70 0.62
CA ALA A 360 14.45 -2.24 1.38
C ALA A 360 14.78 -0.80 1.02
N THR A 361 15.07 0.01 2.02
CA THR A 361 15.54 1.40 1.87
C THR A 361 16.79 1.59 2.70
N LEU A 362 17.88 1.96 2.05
CA LEU A 362 19.10 2.42 2.70
C LEU A 362 19.19 3.94 2.53
N GLU A 363 19.44 4.66 3.60
CA GLU A 363 19.45 6.11 3.65
C GLU A 363 20.71 6.61 4.34
N HIS A 364 21.43 7.53 3.70
CA HIS A 364 22.47 8.36 4.32
C HIS A 364 21.96 9.79 4.36
N SER A 365 21.81 10.37 5.55
CA SER A 365 21.31 11.74 5.74
C SER A 365 22.36 12.59 6.45
N SER A 366 22.63 13.78 5.92
CA SER A 366 23.58 14.73 6.50
C SER A 366 23.01 16.15 6.54
N SER A 367 23.46 16.92 7.52
CA SER A 367 23.12 18.34 7.69
C SER A 367 24.30 19.12 8.25
N LYS A 368 24.27 20.46 8.11
CA LYS A 368 25.25 21.39 8.68
C LYS A 368 24.64 22.49 9.54
N ASP A 369 23.32 22.52 9.65
CA ASP A 369 22.57 23.59 10.32
C ASP A 369 21.35 23.06 11.11
N VAL A 370 21.45 21.85 11.66
CA VAL A 370 20.37 21.30 12.48
C VAL A 370 20.25 22.08 13.77
N THR A 371 19.01 22.48 14.08
CA THR A 371 18.61 22.98 15.38
C THR A 371 17.92 21.88 16.16
N PRO A 372 18.64 21.19 17.07
CA PRO A 372 18.06 20.12 17.87
C PRO A 372 16.98 20.66 18.80
N GLN A 373 15.87 19.92 18.91
CA GLN A 373 14.84 20.27 19.88
C GLN A 373 15.36 20.17 21.32
N THR A 374 15.12 21.21 22.09
CA THR A 374 15.37 21.21 23.54
C THR A 374 14.36 20.29 24.24
N GLY A 375 14.68 19.82 25.43
CA GLY A 375 13.74 19.02 26.23
C GLY A 375 13.72 17.52 25.93
N VAL A 376 14.39 17.04 24.90
CA VAL A 376 14.63 15.60 24.71
C VAL A 376 15.94 15.21 25.40
N PRO A 377 15.89 14.37 26.46
CA PRO A 377 17.08 14.01 27.23
C PRO A 377 18.16 13.34 26.34
N ALA A 378 19.43 13.62 26.62
CA ALA A 378 20.54 12.97 25.93
C ALA A 378 20.50 11.42 26.05
N ALA A 379 19.94 10.90 27.15
CA ALA A 379 19.71 9.47 27.32
C ALA A 379 18.79 8.87 26.23
N VAL A 380 17.83 9.65 25.72
CA VAL A 380 16.94 9.26 24.62
C VAL A 380 17.53 9.64 23.27
N ARG A 381 17.98 10.88 23.12
CA ARG A 381 18.46 11.41 21.85
C ARG A 381 19.84 10.87 21.44
N GLY A 382 20.76 10.73 22.39
CA GLY A 382 22.20 10.64 22.14
C GLY A 382 22.85 12.02 22.09
N THR A 383 24.18 12.05 21.91
CA THR A 383 24.94 13.31 21.82
C THR A 383 24.99 13.77 20.38
N ILE A 384 24.43 14.94 20.10
CA ILE A 384 24.52 15.60 18.79
C ILE A 384 25.73 16.53 18.78
N PRO A 385 26.48 16.63 17.67
CA PRO A 385 27.57 17.60 17.52
C PRO A 385 27.07 19.03 17.76
N THR A 386 27.88 19.83 18.47
CA THR A 386 27.53 21.21 18.84
C THR A 386 27.71 22.23 17.72
N ASP A 387 28.40 21.85 16.66
CA ASP A 387 28.62 22.68 15.47
C ASP A 387 27.46 22.61 14.46
N GLY A 388 26.40 21.88 14.79
CA GLY A 388 25.23 21.67 13.90
C GLY A 388 25.50 20.71 12.73
N SER A 389 26.74 20.20 12.59
CA SER A 389 27.02 19.13 11.63
C SER A 389 26.45 17.82 12.13
N TYR A 390 25.90 17.01 11.19
CA TYR A 390 25.09 15.88 11.56
C TYR A 390 25.00 14.88 10.42
N ALA A 391 25.34 13.63 10.66
CA ALA A 391 25.24 12.59 9.63
C ALA A 391 24.92 11.22 10.23
N PHE A 392 23.92 10.55 9.69
CA PHE A 392 23.54 9.20 10.11
C PHE A 392 23.13 8.31 8.94
N ASP A 393 23.23 7.01 9.18
CA ASP A 393 22.80 5.96 8.27
C ASP A 393 21.61 5.20 8.84
N ARG A 394 20.65 4.89 7.98
CA ARG A 394 19.42 4.17 8.31
C ARG A 394 19.13 3.09 7.28
N LEU A 395 18.73 1.91 7.76
CA LEU A 395 18.21 0.83 6.92
C LEU A 395 16.79 0.50 7.37
N PHE A 396 15.89 0.24 6.41
CA PHE A 396 14.54 -0.22 6.67
C PHE A 396 14.17 -1.34 5.71
N ILE A 397 13.63 -2.45 6.23
CA ILE A 397 13.28 -3.65 5.46
C ILE A 397 11.86 -4.09 5.84
N ASP A 398 11.02 -4.36 4.85
CA ASP A 398 9.69 -4.98 4.98
C ASP A 398 9.64 -6.20 4.06
N VAL A 399 9.59 -7.40 4.65
CA VAL A 399 9.53 -8.67 3.93
C VAL A 399 8.20 -9.33 4.23
N ARG A 400 7.45 -9.65 3.18
CA ARG A 400 6.14 -10.33 3.29
C ARG A 400 6.15 -11.59 2.48
N ARG A 401 5.61 -12.66 3.05
CA ARG A 401 5.37 -13.94 2.38
C ARG A 401 3.89 -14.28 2.43
N TYR A 402 3.34 -14.63 1.29
CA TYR A 402 1.99 -15.13 1.15
C TYR A 402 2.07 -16.58 0.66
N ALA A 403 1.38 -17.50 1.35
CA ALA A 403 1.42 -18.93 1.04
C ALA A 403 0.02 -19.52 1.13
N ARG A 404 -0.50 -19.99 0.01
CA ARG A 404 -1.75 -20.77 -0.01
C ARG A 404 -1.48 -22.15 0.58
N VAL A 405 -2.18 -22.49 1.63
CA VAL A 405 -2.04 -23.78 2.33
C VAL A 405 -3.22 -24.71 2.08
N SER A 406 -4.33 -24.18 1.57
CA SER A 406 -5.49 -24.95 1.13
C SER A 406 -6.30 -24.16 0.09
N PRO A 407 -7.27 -24.77 -0.60
CA PRO A 407 -8.11 -24.04 -1.57
C PRO A 407 -8.87 -22.84 -0.97
N SER A 408 -9.10 -22.84 0.34
CA SER A 408 -9.80 -21.78 1.06
C SER A 408 -8.98 -21.14 2.17
N GLY A 409 -7.68 -21.48 2.31
CA GLY A 409 -6.85 -21.01 3.39
C GLY A 409 -5.46 -20.59 2.95
N ARG A 410 -4.95 -19.51 3.57
CA ARG A 410 -3.61 -18.97 3.34
C ARG A 410 -2.93 -18.57 4.64
N VAL A 411 -1.61 -18.61 4.64
CA VAL A 411 -0.75 -18.09 5.71
C VAL A 411 0.02 -16.90 5.16
N ASN A 412 -0.06 -15.79 5.86
CA ASN A 412 0.69 -14.58 5.56
C ASN A 412 1.68 -14.33 6.68
N LEU A 413 2.92 -13.99 6.33
CA LEU A 413 3.99 -13.66 7.26
C LEU A 413 4.59 -12.31 6.88
N ARG A 414 4.92 -11.49 7.86
CA ARG A 414 5.66 -10.23 7.67
C ARG A 414 6.79 -10.10 8.67
N LEU A 415 7.97 -9.77 8.18
CA LEU A 415 9.10 -9.29 8.97
C LEU A 415 9.33 -7.82 8.61
N LEU A 416 9.30 -6.97 9.61
CA LEU A 416 9.64 -5.57 9.51
C LEU A 416 10.82 -5.31 10.43
N ALA A 417 11.89 -4.71 9.91
CA ALA A 417 13.07 -4.38 10.68
C ALA A 417 13.68 -3.09 10.14
N GLY A 418 14.14 -2.23 11.04
CA GLY A 418 14.80 -1.02 10.57
C GLY A 418 15.25 -0.09 11.67
N GLY A 419 15.92 0.98 11.24
CA GLY A 419 16.41 2.06 12.08
C GLY A 419 17.88 2.38 11.83
N TRP A 420 18.48 3.00 12.80
CA TRP A 420 19.86 3.46 12.77
C TRP A 420 20.87 2.30 12.61
N ILE A 421 21.83 2.48 11.70
CA ILE A 421 22.90 1.52 11.46
C ILE A 421 24.29 2.11 11.64
N GLY A 422 24.44 3.45 11.65
CA GLY A 422 25.71 4.11 11.84
C GLY A 422 25.63 5.63 11.89
N GLY A 423 26.74 6.28 12.20
CA GLY A 423 26.85 7.74 12.29
C GLY A 423 26.33 8.34 13.58
N ASP A 424 25.93 9.61 13.50
CA ASP A 424 25.32 10.33 14.62
C ASP A 424 23.94 9.78 15.00
N PRO A 425 23.39 10.12 16.17
CA PRO A 425 22.02 9.75 16.51
C PRO A 425 21.00 10.27 15.49
N MET A 426 19.99 9.49 15.11
CA MET A 426 18.97 9.93 14.17
C MET A 426 18.21 11.17 14.65
N SER A 427 17.85 12.05 13.73
CA SER A 427 16.91 13.15 13.98
C SER A 427 15.56 12.63 14.45
N LEU A 428 14.81 13.42 15.23
CA LEU A 428 13.52 13.01 15.83
C LEU A 428 12.51 12.55 14.78
N GLN A 429 12.45 13.22 13.63
CA GLN A 429 11.55 12.85 12.53
C GLN A 429 11.94 11.56 11.79
N ARG A 430 13.03 10.93 12.15
CA ARG A 430 13.47 9.62 11.61
C ARG A 430 13.43 8.49 12.63
N ARG A 431 13.05 8.82 13.88
CA ARG A 431 12.90 7.85 14.95
C ARG A 431 11.68 6.97 14.76
N LEU A 432 11.67 5.83 15.44
CA LEU A 432 10.72 4.74 15.25
C LEU A 432 9.98 4.40 16.55
N SER A 433 8.83 3.74 16.42
CA SER A 433 8.03 3.23 17.53
C SER A 433 7.28 1.96 17.16
N LEU A 434 6.79 1.21 18.15
CA LEU A 434 5.90 0.07 17.94
C LEU A 434 4.67 0.13 18.85
N GLY A 435 3.58 -0.45 18.38
CA GLY A 435 2.31 -0.54 19.09
C GLY A 435 1.22 0.32 18.47
N GLY A 436 0.01 -0.17 18.52
CA GLY A 436 -1.17 0.44 17.94
C GLY A 436 -1.87 -0.49 16.97
N PRO A 437 -2.75 0.03 16.13
CA PRO A 437 -3.55 -0.81 15.23
C PRO A 437 -2.71 -1.65 14.24
N ASP A 438 -1.45 -1.24 13.96
CA ASP A 438 -0.47 -1.97 13.15
C ASP A 438 0.96 -1.43 13.38
N PRO A 439 1.96 -2.28 13.64
CA PRO A 439 1.85 -3.66 14.13
C PRO A 439 1.57 -3.69 15.64
N LEU A 440 1.32 -4.85 16.20
CA LEU A 440 0.99 -5.07 17.61
C LEU A 440 -0.39 -4.52 18.00
N THR A 441 -1.42 -5.08 17.35
CA THR A 441 -2.83 -4.68 17.49
C THR A 441 -3.34 -4.77 18.95
N GLY A 442 -2.79 -5.66 19.76
CA GLY A 442 -3.14 -5.83 21.19
C GLY A 442 -2.59 -4.74 22.12
N TYR A 443 -1.78 -3.80 21.60
CA TYR A 443 -1.12 -2.77 22.41
C TYR A 443 -1.65 -1.37 22.14
N ALA A 444 -1.39 -0.46 23.09
CA ALA A 444 -1.64 0.96 22.90
C ALA A 444 -0.76 1.52 21.78
N PHE A 445 -1.21 2.63 21.18
CA PHE A 445 -0.41 3.38 20.20
C PHE A 445 0.94 3.74 20.83
N ARG A 446 2.03 3.37 20.12
CA ARG A 446 3.42 3.58 20.56
C ARG A 446 3.76 3.00 21.94
N ALA A 447 3.21 1.84 22.26
CA ALA A 447 3.50 1.16 23.53
C ALA A 447 5.01 0.94 23.75
N SER A 448 5.78 0.77 22.67
CA SER A 448 7.23 0.73 22.65
C SER A 448 7.78 1.93 21.86
N GLY A 449 7.70 3.13 22.43
CA GLY A 449 8.09 4.39 21.81
C GLY A 449 9.42 4.96 22.28
N CYS A 450 10.08 4.37 23.30
CA CYS A 450 11.32 4.86 23.94
C CYS A 450 11.21 6.30 24.51
N ASN A 451 10.01 6.75 24.82
CA ASN A 451 9.70 8.13 25.20
C ASN A 451 9.38 8.33 26.68
N ARG A 452 9.59 7.31 27.53
CA ARG A 452 9.17 7.33 28.96
C ARG A 452 9.82 8.43 29.78
N ASP A 453 11.03 8.83 29.39
CA ASP A 453 11.82 9.82 30.12
C ASP A 453 11.76 11.23 29.51
N ILE A 454 10.86 11.47 28.53
CA ILE A 454 10.65 12.78 27.95
C ILE A 454 9.61 13.52 28.78
N ALA A 455 10.08 14.38 29.67
CA ALA A 455 9.25 15.15 30.61
C ALA A 455 8.94 16.60 30.15
N ASP A 456 9.44 17.01 28.98
CA ASP A 456 9.29 18.38 28.50
C ASP A 456 7.82 18.69 28.16
N PRO A 457 7.28 19.84 28.64
CA PRO A 457 5.94 20.33 28.31
C PRO A 457 5.67 20.46 26.80
N ALA A 458 6.68 20.74 25.97
CA ALA A 458 6.55 20.79 24.50
C ALA A 458 6.17 19.42 23.91
N PHE A 459 6.44 18.35 24.62
CA PHE A 459 6.05 16.98 24.26
C PHE A 459 4.90 16.44 25.12
N ALA A 460 4.37 17.24 26.03
CA ALA A 460 3.29 16.83 26.93
C ALA A 460 2.06 16.41 26.13
N GLY A 461 1.56 15.20 26.42
CA GLY A 461 0.44 14.61 25.71
C GLY A 461 0.78 14.05 24.32
N SER A 462 1.99 14.26 23.79
CA SER A 462 2.45 13.64 22.57
C SER A 462 3.23 12.36 22.87
N LEU A 463 2.77 11.24 22.33
CA LEU A 463 3.52 9.99 22.36
C LEU A 463 4.53 10.02 21.20
N VAL A 464 5.73 10.53 21.45
CA VAL A 464 6.77 10.69 20.43
C VAL A 464 7.36 9.34 20.04
N ALA A 465 7.61 9.11 18.75
CA ALA A 465 8.48 8.03 18.30
C ALA A 465 9.93 8.41 18.62
N ALA A 466 10.60 7.65 19.49
CA ALA A 466 11.94 8.01 19.98
C ALA A 466 12.97 6.88 19.91
N CYS A 467 12.60 5.68 19.44
CA CYS A 467 13.50 4.54 19.34
C CYS A 467 14.43 4.64 18.14
N ASP A 468 15.63 4.09 18.27
CA ASP A 468 16.61 4.03 17.19
C ASP A 468 16.36 2.88 16.24
N ARG A 469 15.86 1.75 16.73
CA ARG A 469 15.57 0.55 15.93
C ARG A 469 14.26 -0.10 16.31
N VAL A 470 13.69 -0.79 15.34
CA VAL A 470 12.50 -1.63 15.50
C VAL A 470 12.71 -2.98 14.82
N ILE A 471 12.05 -4.00 15.36
CA ILE A 471 11.81 -5.28 14.71
C ILE A 471 10.40 -5.74 15.05
N ALA A 472 9.65 -6.22 14.04
CA ALA A 472 8.33 -6.78 14.24
C ALA A 472 8.14 -8.00 13.34
N LEU A 473 7.52 -9.03 13.88
CA LEU A 473 7.09 -10.24 13.21
C LEU A 473 5.57 -10.30 13.31
N GLN A 474 4.92 -10.50 12.18
CA GLN A 474 3.48 -10.68 12.10
C GLN A 474 3.19 -11.98 11.37
N ALA A 475 2.26 -12.76 11.88
CA ALA A 475 1.79 -13.99 11.27
C ALA A 475 0.27 -14.03 11.31
N GLU A 476 -0.36 -14.42 10.21
CA GLU A 476 -1.81 -14.63 10.18
C GLU A 476 -2.17 -15.85 9.33
N TYR A 477 -3.22 -16.54 9.75
CA TYR A 477 -3.92 -17.51 8.94
C TYR A 477 -5.27 -16.92 8.56
N ARG A 478 -5.61 -16.97 7.26
CA ARG A 478 -6.92 -16.58 6.72
C ARG A 478 -7.61 -17.80 6.13
N GLY A 479 -8.83 -18.05 6.58
CA GLY A 479 -9.67 -19.13 6.08
C GLY A 479 -10.98 -18.59 5.54
N HIS A 480 -11.25 -18.76 4.24
CA HIS A 480 -12.50 -18.31 3.63
C HIS A 480 -13.68 -19.17 4.08
N LEU A 481 -14.68 -18.53 4.70
CA LEU A 481 -15.93 -19.19 5.08
C LEU A 481 -16.89 -19.17 3.89
N LYS A 482 -17.33 -20.35 3.46
CA LYS A 482 -18.33 -20.49 2.40
C LYS A 482 -19.74 -20.17 2.94
N LEU A 483 -20.03 -18.90 3.14
CA LEU A 483 -21.37 -18.44 3.50
C LEU A 483 -21.99 -17.76 2.27
N ASN A 484 -22.99 -18.38 1.68
CA ASN A 484 -23.80 -17.77 0.64
C ASN A 484 -25.07 -17.20 1.28
N TRP A 485 -25.14 -15.90 1.40
CA TRP A 485 -26.33 -15.21 1.86
C TRP A 485 -26.93 -14.39 0.73
N SER A 486 -28.20 -14.66 0.40
CA SER A 486 -28.94 -13.90 -0.61
C SER A 486 -30.15 -13.24 0.05
N TYR A 487 -30.30 -11.94 -0.14
CA TYR A 487 -31.47 -11.18 0.30
C TYR A 487 -32.27 -10.76 -0.92
N THR A 488 -33.57 -11.21 -0.94
CA THR A 488 -34.57 -10.70 -1.87
C THR A 488 -35.53 -9.82 -1.07
N PRO A 489 -35.70 -8.52 -1.41
CA PRO A 489 -36.61 -7.65 -0.71
C PRO A 489 -38.07 -8.15 -0.88
N PHE A 490 -38.84 -8.09 0.20
CA PHE A 490 -40.26 -8.38 0.19
C PHE A 490 -40.99 -7.45 -0.79
N GLY A 491 -41.69 -8.01 -1.79
CA GLY A 491 -42.62 -7.24 -2.61
C GLY A 491 -42.51 -7.34 -4.12
N THR A 492 -41.61 -8.12 -4.69
CA THR A 492 -41.72 -8.48 -6.09
C THR A 492 -42.59 -9.71 -6.24
N GLY A 493 -43.87 -9.48 -6.56
CA GLY A 493 -44.82 -10.55 -6.85
C GLY A 493 -44.28 -11.46 -7.95
N ARG A 494 -44.12 -12.71 -7.60
CA ARG A 494 -43.66 -13.76 -8.50
C ARG A 494 -44.86 -14.22 -9.31
N GLU A 495 -44.89 -13.94 -10.60
CA GLU A 495 -45.72 -14.76 -11.50
C GLU A 495 -44.94 -16.08 -11.74
N GLU A 496 -45.64 -17.21 -11.53
CA GLU A 496 -45.09 -18.54 -11.80
C GLU A 496 -44.77 -18.68 -13.30
N GLY A 497 -43.49 -18.67 -13.64
CA GLY A 497 -43.07 -18.92 -15.01
C GLY A 497 -41.67 -18.42 -15.42
N ASP A 498 -41.05 -17.51 -14.69
CA ASP A 498 -39.71 -16.99 -15.08
C ASP A 498 -38.61 -17.48 -14.15
N GLU A 499 -37.88 -18.48 -14.57
CA GLU A 499 -36.68 -19.01 -13.87
C GLU A 499 -35.44 -18.08 -13.94
N GLU A 500 -35.46 -16.96 -14.64
CA GLU A 500 -34.28 -16.12 -14.90
C GLU A 500 -34.44 -14.62 -14.57
N GLY A 501 -35.30 -14.19 -13.64
CA GLY A 501 -35.56 -12.76 -13.46
C GLY A 501 -35.58 -12.22 -12.04
N GLY A 502 -35.27 -13.00 -11.03
CA GLY A 502 -35.25 -12.53 -9.64
C GLY A 502 -34.01 -11.72 -9.30
N GLY A 503 -34.08 -10.38 -9.38
CA GLY A 503 -32.99 -9.48 -9.02
C GLY A 503 -32.50 -9.70 -7.58
N THR A 504 -31.42 -10.42 -7.41
CA THR A 504 -30.69 -10.51 -6.14
C THR A 504 -30.03 -9.16 -5.88
N LEU A 505 -30.57 -8.36 -4.97
CA LEU A 505 -30.07 -7.01 -4.65
C LEU A 505 -28.72 -7.02 -3.94
N LEU A 506 -28.37 -8.09 -3.26
CA LEU A 506 -27.10 -8.26 -2.53
C LEU A 506 -26.71 -9.75 -2.48
N ARG A 507 -25.62 -10.09 -3.11
CA ARG A 507 -24.93 -11.37 -2.92
C ARG A 507 -23.66 -11.08 -2.14
N LEU A 508 -23.65 -11.44 -0.86
CA LEU A 508 -22.45 -11.34 -0.03
C LEU A 508 -21.70 -12.67 -0.12
N GLU A 509 -20.47 -12.62 -0.59
CA GLU A 509 -19.53 -13.73 -0.43
C GLU A 509 -19.18 -13.87 1.05
N GLY A 510 -18.87 -15.10 1.49
CA GLY A 510 -18.54 -15.35 2.89
C GLY A 510 -17.28 -14.58 3.33
N PRO A 511 -17.17 -14.22 4.61
CA PRO A 511 -15.99 -13.54 5.13
C PRO A 511 -14.80 -14.49 5.27
N ASP A 512 -13.61 -13.91 5.36
CA ASP A 512 -12.42 -14.60 5.83
C ASP A 512 -12.38 -14.59 7.36
N LEU A 513 -12.20 -15.75 7.98
CA LEU A 513 -11.83 -15.86 9.39
C LEU A 513 -10.32 -15.69 9.50
N VAL A 514 -9.87 -14.76 10.33
CA VAL A 514 -8.45 -14.45 10.52
C VAL A 514 -8.02 -14.79 11.93
N VAL A 515 -6.95 -15.60 12.06
CA VAL A 515 -6.26 -15.87 13.32
C VAL A 515 -4.86 -15.31 13.18
N PHE A 516 -4.40 -14.50 14.12
CA PHE A 516 -3.11 -13.85 14.01
C PHE A 516 -2.33 -13.75 15.31
N GLY A 517 -1.02 -13.56 15.18
CA GLY A 517 -0.12 -13.23 16.26
C GLY A 517 0.97 -12.30 15.78
N ASP A 518 1.27 -11.30 16.59
CA ASP A 518 2.30 -10.31 16.32
C ASP A 518 3.30 -10.31 17.47
N ALA A 519 4.57 -10.07 17.17
CA ALA A 519 5.61 -9.88 18.16
C ALA A 519 6.62 -8.84 17.69
N GLY A 520 7.14 -8.03 18.62
CA GLY A 520 8.13 -7.03 18.23
C GLY A 520 8.70 -6.24 19.39
N GLN A 521 9.75 -5.49 19.09
CA GLN A 521 10.42 -4.61 20.02
C GLN A 521 10.99 -3.39 19.31
N ALA A 522 10.96 -2.25 20.00
CA ALA A 522 11.69 -1.05 19.61
C ALA A 522 12.64 -0.65 20.73
N TRP A 523 13.84 -0.18 20.40
CA TRP A 523 14.89 0.09 21.39
C TRP A 523 15.83 1.22 20.98
N LEU A 524 16.54 1.74 21.99
CA LEU A 524 17.64 2.68 21.83
C LEU A 524 18.96 1.93 21.65
N VAL A 525 19.82 2.45 20.77
CA VAL A 525 21.15 1.87 20.48
C VAL A 525 22.27 2.74 21.07
N GLY A 526 23.31 2.11 21.57
CA GLY A 526 24.50 2.78 22.10
C GLY A 526 24.90 2.29 23.47
N ASN A 527 25.81 3.03 24.10
CA ASN A 527 26.30 2.75 25.44
C ASN A 527 25.54 3.61 26.47
N GLY A 528 25.06 3.02 27.53
CA GLY A 528 24.38 3.72 28.61
C GLY A 528 23.13 2.99 29.14
N PRO A 529 22.53 3.49 30.21
CA PRO A 529 21.32 2.92 30.77
C PRO A 529 20.18 2.91 29.77
N GLY A 530 19.49 1.76 29.63
CA GLY A 530 18.34 1.62 28.71
C GLY A 530 18.70 1.52 27.22
N ARG A 531 19.99 1.47 26.86
CA ARG A 531 20.47 1.32 25.49
C ARG A 531 21.09 -0.06 25.27
N LEU A 532 21.00 -0.57 24.07
CA LEU A 532 21.66 -1.81 23.66
C LEU A 532 22.85 -1.48 22.74
N PRO A 533 24.00 -2.17 22.90
CA PRO A 533 25.09 -2.09 21.95
C PRO A 533 24.61 -2.33 20.50
N SER A 534 25.28 -1.70 19.53
CA SER A 534 24.86 -1.73 18.11
C SER A 534 24.90 -3.13 17.48
N ASP A 535 25.68 -4.03 18.02
CA ASP A 535 25.86 -5.44 17.63
C ASP A 535 24.87 -6.40 18.32
N ARG A 536 24.01 -5.90 19.22
CA ARG A 536 23.06 -6.73 19.97
C ARG A 536 21.61 -6.47 19.59
N LEU A 537 20.83 -7.54 19.62
CA LEU A 537 19.38 -7.51 19.56
C LEU A 537 18.75 -7.65 20.95
N PRO A 538 17.55 -7.09 21.16
CA PRO A 538 16.80 -7.30 22.38
C PRO A 538 16.56 -8.79 22.64
N THR A 539 16.63 -9.20 23.91
CA THR A 539 16.29 -10.57 24.31
C THR A 539 14.80 -10.83 24.05
N LEU A 540 14.44 -12.04 23.63
CA LEU A 540 13.04 -12.40 23.34
C LEU A 540 12.10 -12.16 24.52
N GLY A 541 12.57 -12.26 25.74
CA GLY A 541 11.78 -11.97 26.96
C GLY A 541 11.35 -10.50 27.11
N SER A 542 11.98 -9.57 26.38
CA SER A 542 11.60 -8.15 26.37
C SER A 542 10.64 -7.79 25.24
N TRP A 543 10.31 -8.72 24.35
CA TRP A 543 9.44 -8.46 23.21
C TRP A 543 7.99 -8.32 23.67
N LEU A 544 7.30 -7.37 23.06
CA LEU A 544 5.84 -7.28 23.13
C LEU A 544 5.26 -8.31 22.17
N ALA A 545 4.25 -9.05 22.60
CA ALA A 545 3.56 -10.01 21.74
C ALA A 545 2.06 -10.01 22.01
N ASP A 546 1.26 -10.19 20.97
CA ASP A 546 -0.18 -10.34 21.05
C ASP A 546 -0.70 -11.49 20.19
N LEU A 547 -1.94 -11.88 20.50
CA LEU A 547 -2.72 -12.83 19.72
C LEU A 547 -4.11 -12.25 19.46
N GLY A 548 -4.68 -12.56 18.31
CA GLY A 548 -5.98 -12.03 17.95
C GLY A 548 -6.76 -12.88 16.95
N LEU A 549 -8.01 -12.52 16.85
CA LEU A 549 -8.97 -13.09 15.92
C LEU A 549 -9.65 -11.95 15.14
N GLY A 550 -10.05 -12.23 13.92
CA GLY A 550 -10.76 -11.26 13.10
C GLY A 550 -11.68 -11.90 12.08
N VAL A 551 -12.55 -11.09 11.54
CA VAL A 551 -13.44 -11.41 10.43
C VAL A 551 -13.28 -10.30 9.39
N ASP A 552 -13.00 -10.67 8.15
CA ASP A 552 -12.65 -9.74 7.06
C ASP A 552 -13.54 -10.02 5.83
N TRP A 553 -14.15 -8.97 5.28
CA TRP A 553 -14.93 -9.00 4.03
C TRP A 553 -14.25 -8.13 2.99
N GLY A 554 -13.34 -8.72 2.20
CA GLY A 554 -12.71 -8.01 1.08
C GLY A 554 -11.92 -6.76 1.48
N GLY A 555 -11.23 -6.81 2.64
CA GLY A 555 -10.46 -5.69 3.18
C GLY A 555 -11.18 -4.88 4.26
N PHE A 556 -12.50 -5.05 4.46
CA PHE A 556 -13.18 -4.47 5.61
C PHE A 556 -13.23 -5.49 6.75
N GLY A 557 -12.44 -5.29 7.80
CA GLY A 557 -12.24 -6.26 8.85
C GLY A 557 -12.47 -5.76 10.27
N PHE A 558 -12.98 -6.68 11.12
CA PHE A 558 -13.13 -6.49 12.56
C PHE A 558 -12.17 -7.43 13.29
N TYR A 559 -11.33 -6.88 14.13
CA TYR A 559 -10.28 -7.61 14.82
C TYR A 559 -10.31 -7.38 16.32
N VAL A 560 -10.07 -8.43 17.07
CA VAL A 560 -9.93 -8.40 18.54
C VAL A 560 -8.57 -8.98 18.88
N ALA A 561 -7.77 -8.26 19.64
CA ALA A 561 -6.43 -8.67 20.03
C ALA A 561 -6.17 -8.51 21.53
N LYS A 562 -5.38 -9.41 22.07
CA LYS A 562 -4.94 -9.43 23.47
C LYS A 562 -3.43 -9.49 23.54
N ALA A 563 -2.83 -8.52 24.23
CA ALA A 563 -1.43 -8.58 24.61
C ALA A 563 -1.19 -9.80 25.52
N VAL A 564 -0.14 -10.60 25.21
CA VAL A 564 0.19 -11.81 25.95
C VAL A 564 1.40 -11.64 26.87
N THR A 565 2.24 -10.62 26.63
CA THR A 565 3.44 -10.36 27.44
C THR A 565 3.24 -9.27 28.49
N THR A 566 2.10 -8.58 28.46
CA THR A 566 1.74 -7.54 29.43
C THR A 566 0.28 -7.68 29.85
N GLY A 567 -0.13 -6.95 30.90
CA GLY A 567 -1.50 -6.94 31.40
C GLY A 567 -2.47 -6.03 30.65
N GLU A 568 -2.17 -5.62 29.39
CA GLU A 568 -3.02 -4.72 28.62
C GLU A 568 -4.43 -5.28 28.42
N ARG A 569 -5.43 -4.40 28.33
CA ARG A 569 -6.83 -4.79 28.09
C ARG A 569 -6.98 -5.31 26.65
N LEU A 570 -8.00 -6.15 26.46
CA LEU A 570 -8.43 -6.56 25.13
C LEU A 570 -8.75 -5.34 24.26
N ARG A 571 -8.27 -5.33 23.03
CA ARG A 571 -8.46 -4.24 22.08
C ARG A 571 -9.28 -4.68 20.89
N PHE A 572 -10.17 -3.80 20.47
CA PHE A 572 -10.96 -3.94 19.26
C PHE A 572 -10.46 -2.96 18.21
N THR A 573 -10.29 -3.43 16.99
CA THR A 573 -9.80 -2.64 15.86
C THR A 573 -10.64 -2.92 14.62
N VAL A 574 -11.00 -1.86 13.90
CA VAL A 574 -11.59 -1.94 12.57
C VAL A 574 -10.52 -1.61 11.55
N ARG A 575 -10.40 -2.41 10.50
CA ARG A 575 -9.49 -2.20 9.39
C ARG A 575 -10.29 -1.95 8.12
N LEU A 576 -9.79 -1.09 7.26
CA LEU A 576 -10.36 -0.79 5.94
C LEU A 576 -9.52 -1.42 4.82
N ASP A 577 -8.59 -2.27 5.20
CA ASP A 577 -7.75 -3.05 4.31
C ASP A 577 -7.24 -4.31 5.02
N HIS A 578 -6.64 -5.22 4.27
CA HIS A 578 -5.96 -6.37 4.85
C HIS A 578 -4.83 -5.91 5.78
N ARG A 579 -4.53 -6.73 6.79
CA ARG A 579 -3.53 -6.35 7.81
C ARG A 579 -2.14 -6.07 7.21
N PHE A 580 -1.72 -6.76 6.14
CA PHE A 580 -0.49 -6.50 5.39
C PHE A 580 -0.44 -7.19 4.03
#